data_2a0fd620ecee196e85f743ef61965e27
#
_entry.id   2a0fd620ecee196e85f743ef61965e27
#
_cell.length_a   1.000
_cell.length_b   1.000
_cell.length_c   1.000
_cell.angle_alpha   90.00
_cell.angle_beta   90.00
_cell.angle_gamma   90.00
#
_symmetry.space_group_name_H-M   'P 1'
#
loop_
_entity.id
_entity.type
_entity.pdbx_description
1 polymer ?
#
loop_
_entity_poly.entity_id
_entity_poly.type
_entity_poly.pdbx_seq_one_letter_code
_entity_poly.pdbx_strand_id
1 'polypeptide(L)'
;MEQRKGLDSNAIKLIAILAMTIDHIAWAAFPGYPRAALPLAMHLIGRITCPVMCYFIAEGYHYTHDVDKYTARLFVFAVISHFAYIFASNDFSGWRSFIPFSGGNVLNQTSVMWSLAWGLVMLRAANSDKLSAAGKTLVIILICLVSFPSDWSCIASLCVLAFGTNRGELKKQAFWLVFYVAIYTAVYFFAIDRVYGLLQMGVVLALPVIRLYNGRRGRSQSVNRVMKWLFYVYYPLHLFVIGLIIR
;
A
#
# COMPACT_ATOMS: atom_id res chain seq x y z
N MET A 1 -28.48 2.03 17.17
CA MET A 1 -27.40 2.37 16.21
C MET A 1 -27.92 2.10 14.81
N GLU A 2 -28.16 3.16 14.08
CA GLU A 2 -28.63 3.09 12.69
C GLU A 2 -27.65 2.32 11.82
N GLN A 3 -28.15 1.35 11.06
CA GLN A 3 -27.30 0.54 10.18
C GLN A 3 -26.76 1.44 9.06
N ARG A 4 -25.48 1.84 9.12
CA ARG A 4 -24.85 2.51 7.99
C ARG A 4 -24.97 1.58 6.77
N LYS A 5 -25.74 2.00 5.79
CA LYS A 5 -25.80 1.36 4.46
C LYS A 5 -24.41 1.50 3.82
N GLY A 6 -23.87 0.44 3.26
CA GLY A 6 -22.54 0.47 2.62
C GLY A 6 -21.94 -0.91 2.45
N LEU A 7 -20.69 -0.94 2.00
CA LEU A 7 -19.93 -2.14 1.75
C LEU A 7 -19.22 -2.62 3.02
N ASP A 8 -19.12 -3.92 3.19
CA ASP A 8 -18.29 -4.50 4.25
C ASP A 8 -16.80 -4.52 3.86
N SER A 9 -15.93 -4.85 4.82
CA SER A 9 -14.49 -4.87 4.60
C SER A 9 -14.06 -5.86 3.51
N ASN A 10 -14.81 -6.95 3.32
CA ASN A 10 -14.46 -7.96 2.32
C ASN A 10 -14.72 -7.44 0.91
N ALA A 11 -15.86 -6.77 0.70
CA ALA A 11 -16.18 -6.17 -0.60
C ALA A 11 -15.16 -5.09 -1.00
N ILE A 12 -14.77 -4.22 -0.06
CA ILE A 12 -13.78 -3.17 -0.36
C ILE A 12 -12.40 -3.76 -0.63
N LYS A 13 -12.00 -4.82 0.10
CA LYS A 13 -10.75 -5.54 -0.18
C LYS A 13 -10.75 -6.19 -1.55
N LEU A 14 -11.88 -6.74 -2.01
CA LEU A 14 -12.00 -7.28 -3.37
C LEU A 14 -11.85 -6.17 -4.42
N ILE A 15 -12.45 -4.99 -4.23
CA ILE A 15 -12.25 -3.84 -5.11
C ILE A 15 -10.76 -3.48 -5.19
N ALA A 16 -10.05 -3.44 -4.06
CA ALA A 16 -8.63 -3.15 -4.04
C ALA A 16 -7.79 -4.24 -4.74
N ILE A 17 -8.11 -5.52 -4.56
CA ILE A 17 -7.45 -6.64 -5.23
C ILE A 17 -7.65 -6.54 -6.76
N LEU A 18 -8.87 -6.28 -7.22
CA LEU A 18 -9.15 -6.12 -8.66
C LEU A 18 -8.40 -4.92 -9.25
N ALA A 19 -8.43 -3.78 -8.57
CA ALA A 19 -7.70 -2.58 -8.99
C ALA A 19 -6.19 -2.84 -9.08
N MET A 20 -5.62 -3.53 -8.09
CA MET A 20 -4.21 -3.92 -8.05
C MET A 20 -3.85 -4.84 -9.22
N THR A 21 -4.70 -5.82 -9.51
CA THR A 21 -4.47 -6.76 -10.61
C THR A 21 -4.45 -6.03 -11.95
N ILE A 22 -5.40 -5.12 -12.18
CA ILE A 22 -5.46 -4.30 -13.39
C ILE A 22 -4.17 -3.47 -13.54
N ASP A 23 -3.70 -2.83 -12.46
CA ASP A 23 -2.46 -2.03 -12.47
C ASP A 23 -1.22 -2.85 -12.82
N HIS A 24 -1.06 -4.00 -12.17
CA HIS A 24 0.12 -4.85 -12.40
C HIS A 24 0.08 -5.55 -13.77
N ILE A 25 -1.11 -5.88 -14.29
CA ILE A 25 -1.25 -6.33 -15.68
C ILE A 25 -0.83 -5.20 -16.64
N ALA A 26 -1.18 -3.94 -16.34
CA ALA A 26 -0.75 -2.82 -17.15
C ALA A 26 0.78 -2.67 -17.18
N TRP A 27 1.46 -2.79 -16.03
CA TRP A 27 2.91 -2.78 -15.96
C TRP A 27 3.57 -3.93 -16.75
N ALA A 28 2.95 -5.11 -16.75
CA ALA A 28 3.45 -6.27 -17.47
C ALA A 28 3.22 -6.17 -18.98
N ALA A 29 2.02 -5.74 -19.39
CA ALA A 29 1.61 -5.70 -20.80
C ALA A 29 2.10 -4.45 -21.54
N PHE A 30 2.34 -3.35 -20.82
CA PHE A 30 2.73 -2.05 -21.36
C PHE A 30 3.94 -1.49 -20.59
N PRO A 31 5.14 -2.08 -20.74
CA PRO A 31 6.32 -1.67 -20.00
C PRO A 31 6.74 -0.24 -20.32
N GLY A 32 7.41 0.41 -19.38
CA GLY A 32 7.82 1.81 -19.47
C GLY A 32 6.69 2.77 -19.08
N TYR A 33 6.61 3.90 -19.78
CA TYR A 33 5.63 4.96 -19.51
C TYR A 33 4.79 5.29 -20.75
N PRO A 34 4.02 4.33 -21.32
CA PRO A 34 3.21 4.56 -22.51
C PRO A 34 2.06 5.53 -22.23
N ARG A 35 1.82 6.45 -23.18
CA ARG A 35 0.80 7.51 -23.05
C ARG A 35 -0.53 7.17 -23.73
N ALA A 36 -0.74 5.89 -24.10
CA ALA A 36 -2.00 5.43 -24.66
C ALA A 36 -3.10 5.45 -23.58
N ALA A 37 -4.34 5.66 -23.99
CA ALA A 37 -5.47 5.80 -23.07
C ALA A 37 -5.70 4.55 -22.21
N LEU A 38 -5.52 3.35 -22.79
CA LEU A 38 -5.77 2.09 -22.08
C LEU A 38 -4.82 1.90 -20.87
N PRO A 39 -3.47 1.91 -21.01
CA PRO A 39 -2.58 1.75 -19.87
C PRO A 39 -2.75 2.87 -18.84
N LEU A 40 -2.98 4.13 -19.26
CA LEU A 40 -3.23 5.22 -18.33
C LEU A 40 -4.50 4.99 -17.50
N ALA A 41 -5.59 4.52 -18.12
CA ALA A 41 -6.83 4.19 -17.41
C ALA A 41 -6.63 3.02 -16.44
N MET A 42 -5.89 1.98 -16.84
CA MET A 42 -5.59 0.84 -15.98
C MET A 42 -4.76 1.26 -14.74
N HIS A 43 -3.74 2.09 -14.94
CA HIS A 43 -2.94 2.64 -13.84
C HIS A 43 -3.75 3.58 -12.95
N LEU A 44 -4.66 4.38 -13.51
CA LEU A 44 -5.54 5.25 -12.75
C LEU A 44 -6.46 4.45 -11.81
N ILE A 45 -7.04 3.34 -12.31
CA ILE A 45 -7.82 2.41 -11.49
C ILE A 45 -6.95 1.81 -10.39
N GLY A 46 -5.72 1.44 -10.70
CA GLY A 46 -4.74 0.89 -9.76
C GLY A 46 -4.44 1.79 -8.57
N ARG A 47 -4.52 3.12 -8.74
CA ARG A 47 -4.27 4.09 -7.64
C ARG A 47 -5.24 3.94 -6.46
N ILE A 48 -6.37 3.26 -6.62
CA ILE A 48 -7.31 2.94 -5.54
C ILE A 48 -6.67 2.00 -4.51
N THR A 49 -5.78 1.11 -4.92
CA THR A 49 -5.28 0.00 -4.11
C THR A 49 -4.51 0.44 -2.88
N CYS A 50 -3.46 1.24 -3.04
CA CYS A 50 -2.56 1.60 -1.95
C CYS A 50 -3.29 2.34 -0.81
N PRO A 51 -4.11 3.39 -1.05
CA PRO A 51 -4.86 4.03 0.02
C PRO A 51 -5.83 3.11 0.75
N VAL A 52 -6.50 2.20 0.03
CA VAL A 52 -7.40 1.20 0.64
C VAL A 52 -6.61 0.23 1.51
N MET A 53 -5.43 -0.22 1.07
CA MET A 53 -4.55 -1.06 1.87
C MET A 53 -4.08 -0.33 3.14
N CYS A 54 -3.60 0.92 3.02
CA CYS A 54 -3.19 1.76 4.15
C CYS A 54 -4.34 1.92 5.16
N TYR A 55 -5.55 2.19 4.67
CA TYR A 55 -6.73 2.32 5.50
C TYR A 55 -7.02 1.03 6.29
N PHE A 56 -6.99 -0.14 5.64
CA PHE A 56 -7.26 -1.40 6.34
C PHE A 56 -6.11 -1.87 7.24
N ILE A 57 -4.87 -1.45 7.01
CA ILE A 57 -3.78 -1.64 7.97
C ILE A 57 -4.07 -0.83 9.25
N ALA A 58 -4.45 0.43 9.10
CA ALA A 58 -4.81 1.30 10.22
C ALA A 58 -6.06 0.79 10.98
N GLU A 59 -7.12 0.39 10.28
CA GLU A 59 -8.30 -0.23 10.91
C GLU A 59 -7.91 -1.55 11.62
N GLY A 60 -7.06 -2.36 11.00
CA GLY A 60 -6.54 -3.59 11.59
C GLY A 60 -5.81 -3.36 12.91
N TYR A 61 -5.04 -2.29 13.05
CA TYR A 61 -4.40 -1.89 14.29
C TYR A 61 -5.41 -1.69 15.43
N HIS A 62 -6.50 -1.00 15.16
CA HIS A 62 -7.54 -0.71 16.17
C HIS A 62 -8.40 -1.92 16.54
N TYR A 63 -8.50 -2.92 15.66
CA TYR A 63 -9.35 -4.11 15.91
C TYR A 63 -8.55 -5.34 16.35
N THR A 64 -7.23 -5.32 16.31
CA THR A 64 -6.43 -6.48 16.70
C THR A 64 -6.23 -6.55 18.22
N HIS A 65 -6.34 -7.74 18.80
CA HIS A 65 -5.98 -7.97 20.19
C HIS A 65 -4.46 -8.11 20.39
N ASP A 66 -3.73 -8.46 19.34
CA ASP A 66 -2.29 -8.74 19.39
C ASP A 66 -1.60 -8.02 18.23
N VAL A 67 -1.13 -6.82 18.54
CA VAL A 67 -0.43 -5.95 17.57
C VAL A 67 0.92 -6.55 17.19
N ASP A 68 1.60 -7.26 18.10
CA ASP A 68 2.90 -7.85 17.83
C ASP A 68 2.79 -8.97 16.78
N LYS A 69 1.81 -9.89 16.96
CA LYS A 69 1.52 -10.91 15.94
C LYS A 69 1.03 -10.32 14.63
N TYR A 70 0.31 -9.20 14.68
CA TYR A 70 -0.12 -8.50 13.46
C TYR A 70 1.08 -7.92 12.72
N THR A 71 1.97 -7.23 13.42
CA THR A 71 3.21 -6.66 12.89
C THR A 71 4.11 -7.75 12.31
N ALA A 72 4.35 -8.83 13.06
CA ALA A 72 5.17 -9.96 12.61
C ALA A 72 4.62 -10.56 11.30
N ARG A 73 3.29 -10.76 11.19
CA ARG A 73 2.68 -11.23 9.92
C ARG A 73 2.96 -10.29 8.76
N LEU A 74 2.81 -8.99 8.96
CA LEU A 74 3.09 -8.02 7.88
C LEU A 74 4.54 -8.09 7.41
N PHE A 75 5.51 -8.20 8.33
CA PHE A 75 6.91 -8.34 7.97
C PHE A 75 7.22 -9.67 7.26
N VAL A 76 6.64 -10.78 7.72
CA VAL A 76 6.80 -12.08 7.02
C VAL A 76 6.31 -11.96 5.57
N PHE A 77 5.11 -11.38 5.36
CA PHE A 77 4.61 -11.20 4.00
C PHE A 77 5.35 -10.11 3.23
N ALA A 78 5.93 -9.11 3.88
CA ALA A 78 6.79 -8.13 3.24
C ALA A 78 8.06 -8.79 2.67
N VAL A 79 8.69 -9.71 3.44
CA VAL A 79 9.86 -10.48 2.98
C VAL A 79 9.48 -11.40 1.82
N ILE A 80 8.39 -12.15 1.92
CA ILE A 80 7.91 -13.03 0.83
C ILE A 80 7.62 -12.18 -0.43
N SER A 81 6.97 -11.04 -0.24
CA SER A 81 6.60 -10.14 -1.33
C SER A 81 7.80 -9.45 -1.97
N HIS A 82 8.91 -9.27 -1.24
CA HIS A 82 10.15 -8.75 -1.80
C HIS A 82 10.63 -9.64 -2.95
N PHE A 83 10.74 -10.95 -2.73
CA PHE A 83 11.19 -11.88 -3.76
C PHE A 83 10.25 -11.92 -4.96
N ALA A 84 8.94 -11.95 -4.73
CA ALA A 84 7.95 -11.94 -5.81
C ALA A 84 7.99 -10.62 -6.61
N TYR A 85 8.16 -9.48 -5.92
CA TYR A 85 8.24 -8.16 -6.52
C TYR A 85 9.46 -8.02 -7.43
N ILE A 86 10.64 -8.37 -6.93
CA ILE A 86 11.88 -8.34 -7.71
C ILE A 86 11.81 -9.32 -8.88
N PHE A 87 11.27 -10.52 -8.67
CA PHE A 87 11.10 -11.49 -9.74
C PHE A 87 10.19 -10.99 -10.86
N ALA A 88 9.14 -10.22 -10.54
CA ALA A 88 8.24 -9.60 -11.51
C ALA A 88 8.80 -8.29 -12.12
N SER A 89 9.89 -7.74 -11.60
CA SER A 89 10.46 -6.49 -12.13
C SER A 89 11.16 -6.72 -13.47
N ASN A 90 11.14 -5.70 -14.33
CA ASN A 90 11.84 -5.74 -15.61
C ASN A 90 13.37 -5.79 -15.46
N ASP A 91 13.90 -5.37 -14.31
CA ASP A 91 15.33 -5.30 -13.99
C ASP A 91 15.87 -6.61 -13.39
N PHE A 92 15.05 -7.67 -13.30
CA PHE A 92 15.52 -8.94 -12.78
C PHE A 92 16.54 -9.59 -13.73
N SER A 93 17.77 -9.75 -13.26
CA SER A 93 18.90 -10.34 -13.98
C SER A 93 19.46 -11.61 -13.32
N GLY A 94 18.77 -12.14 -12.32
CA GLY A 94 19.17 -13.34 -11.57
C GLY A 94 19.17 -13.13 -10.06
N TRP A 95 19.75 -14.06 -9.31
CA TRP A 95 19.68 -14.08 -7.85
C TRP A 95 20.25 -12.81 -7.16
N ARG A 96 21.22 -12.14 -7.80
CA ARG A 96 21.79 -10.89 -7.27
C ARG A 96 20.78 -9.75 -7.25
N SER A 97 19.77 -9.76 -8.12
CA SER A 97 18.71 -8.74 -8.14
C SER A 97 17.87 -8.72 -6.84
N PHE A 98 17.86 -9.82 -6.08
CA PHE A 98 17.21 -9.87 -4.77
C PHE A 98 17.96 -9.10 -3.67
N ILE A 99 19.22 -8.74 -3.90
CA ILE A 99 20.01 -8.00 -2.92
C ILE A 99 19.67 -6.52 -3.03
N PRO A 100 19.12 -5.89 -1.98
CA PRO A 100 18.80 -4.46 -2.00
C PRO A 100 20.05 -3.63 -2.35
N PHE A 101 19.85 -2.56 -3.11
CA PHE A 101 20.90 -1.62 -3.55
C PHE A 101 21.98 -2.20 -4.48
N SER A 102 21.84 -3.45 -4.94
CA SER A 102 22.81 -4.07 -5.85
C SER A 102 22.87 -3.39 -7.23
N GLY A 103 21.76 -2.75 -7.68
CA GLY A 103 21.66 -2.06 -8.97
C GLY A 103 21.94 -0.55 -8.95
N GLY A 104 22.34 0.01 -7.80
CA GLY A 104 22.57 1.47 -7.68
C GLY A 104 21.31 2.32 -7.66
N ASN A 105 20.13 1.75 -7.89
CA ASN A 105 18.86 2.45 -7.79
C ASN A 105 18.41 2.53 -6.32
N VAL A 106 17.93 3.68 -5.87
CA VAL A 106 17.48 3.90 -4.48
C VAL A 106 15.96 3.70 -4.34
N LEU A 107 15.21 3.73 -5.43
CA LEU A 107 13.77 3.62 -5.45
C LEU A 107 13.31 2.23 -5.92
N ASN A 108 12.13 1.82 -5.51
CA ASN A 108 11.44 0.60 -5.96
C ASN A 108 12.25 -0.69 -5.81
N GLN A 109 13.02 -0.80 -4.71
CA GLN A 109 13.87 -1.96 -4.44
C GLN A 109 13.15 -3.09 -3.71
N THR A 110 11.97 -2.80 -3.18
CA THR A 110 11.12 -3.79 -2.52
C THR A 110 9.66 -3.39 -2.66
N SER A 111 8.78 -4.32 -2.35
CA SER A 111 7.33 -4.16 -2.50
C SER A 111 6.74 -3.16 -1.50
N VAL A 112 5.56 -2.64 -1.81
CA VAL A 112 4.76 -1.78 -0.92
C VAL A 112 4.45 -2.44 0.44
N MET A 113 4.46 -3.78 0.52
CA MET A 113 4.24 -4.49 1.78
C MET A 113 5.28 -4.13 2.86
N TRP A 114 6.52 -3.80 2.47
CA TRP A 114 7.55 -3.30 3.37
C TRP A 114 7.14 -1.97 4.00
N SER A 115 6.72 -1.01 3.19
CA SER A 115 6.25 0.29 3.65
C SER A 115 4.98 0.18 4.51
N LEU A 116 4.05 -0.72 4.17
CA LEU A 116 2.85 -0.97 4.95
C LEU A 116 3.16 -1.57 6.33
N ALA A 117 4.13 -2.51 6.41
CA ALA A 117 4.57 -3.08 7.68
C ALA A 117 5.18 -2.01 8.60
N TRP A 118 6.06 -1.17 8.06
CA TRP A 118 6.64 -0.04 8.78
C TRP A 118 5.61 1.03 9.12
N GLY A 119 4.58 1.22 8.29
CA GLY A 119 3.45 2.11 8.59
C GLY A 119 2.68 1.68 9.84
N LEU A 120 2.52 0.38 10.06
CA LEU A 120 1.93 -0.15 11.31
C LEU A 120 2.82 0.15 12.52
N VAL A 121 4.15 -0.03 12.41
CA VAL A 121 5.10 0.32 13.48
C VAL A 121 5.09 1.81 13.77
N MET A 122 5.02 2.64 12.72
CA MET A 122 4.92 4.10 12.82
C MET A 122 3.65 4.52 13.58
N LEU A 123 2.50 3.92 13.25
CA LEU A 123 1.23 4.17 13.93
C LEU A 123 1.29 3.75 15.41
N ARG A 124 1.90 2.60 15.70
CA ARG A 124 2.13 2.12 17.07
C ARG A 124 3.00 3.08 17.86
N ALA A 125 4.09 3.57 17.28
CA ALA A 125 4.99 4.54 17.92
C ALA A 125 4.28 5.89 18.19
N ALA A 126 3.49 6.37 17.25
CA ALA A 126 2.73 7.60 17.39
C ALA A 126 1.70 7.54 18.54
N ASN A 127 1.09 6.36 18.76
CA ASN A 127 0.13 6.14 19.85
C ASN A 127 0.77 5.66 21.17
N SER A 128 2.09 5.60 21.26
CA SER A 128 2.79 5.15 22.47
C SER A 128 2.85 6.26 23.53
N ASP A 129 2.43 5.95 24.75
CA ASP A 129 2.58 6.84 25.90
C ASP A 129 3.99 6.81 26.49
N LYS A 130 4.84 5.85 26.07
CA LYS A 130 6.23 5.71 26.52
C LYS A 130 7.20 6.63 25.81
N LEU A 131 6.82 7.19 24.67
CA LEU A 131 7.68 8.07 23.86
C LEU A 131 7.28 9.53 24.05
N SER A 132 8.29 10.38 24.27
CA SER A 132 8.12 11.82 24.21
C SER A 132 7.76 12.28 22.77
N ALA A 133 7.26 13.50 22.60
CA ALA A 133 6.96 14.05 21.30
C ALA A 133 8.20 14.04 20.37
N ALA A 134 9.36 14.42 20.88
CA ALA A 134 10.62 14.35 20.13
C ALA A 134 10.99 12.90 19.77
N GLY A 135 10.80 11.94 20.68
CA GLY A 135 11.02 10.52 20.42
C GLY A 135 10.10 9.96 19.32
N LYS A 136 8.82 10.33 19.35
CA LYS A 136 7.87 9.97 18.29
C LYS A 136 8.30 10.51 16.92
N THR A 137 8.68 11.78 16.87
CA THR A 137 9.16 12.43 15.63
C THR A 137 10.42 11.73 15.11
N LEU A 138 11.38 11.43 15.96
CA LEU A 138 12.59 10.72 15.58
C LEU A 138 12.28 9.34 14.99
N VAL A 139 11.41 8.56 15.64
CA VAL A 139 11.00 7.23 15.15
C VAL A 139 10.30 7.34 13.80
N ILE A 140 9.42 8.32 13.60
CA ILE A 140 8.75 8.57 12.31
C ILE A 140 9.78 8.85 11.21
N ILE A 141 10.77 9.72 11.48
CA ILE A 141 11.84 10.04 10.51
C ILE A 141 12.65 8.78 10.17
N LEU A 142 13.07 8.00 11.17
CA LEU A 142 13.83 6.78 10.95
C LEU A 142 13.02 5.75 10.12
N ILE A 143 11.72 5.62 10.40
CA ILE A 143 10.86 4.73 9.61
C ILE A 143 10.70 5.25 8.17
N CYS A 144 10.61 6.55 7.95
CA CYS A 144 10.61 7.12 6.61
C CYS A 144 11.88 6.74 5.84
N LEU A 145 13.05 6.80 6.48
CA LEU A 145 14.32 6.40 5.85
C LEU A 145 14.34 4.90 5.49
N VAL A 146 13.91 4.04 6.41
CA VAL A 146 13.93 2.57 6.21
C VAL A 146 12.88 2.12 5.18
N SER A 147 11.74 2.80 5.09
CA SER A 147 10.68 2.49 4.13
C SER A 147 10.85 3.18 2.78
N PHE A 148 11.79 4.13 2.67
CA PHE A 148 12.02 4.90 1.45
C PHE A 148 12.31 4.05 0.20
N PRO A 149 13.07 2.94 0.26
CA PRO A 149 13.38 2.14 -0.91
C PRO A 149 12.21 1.30 -1.44
N SER A 150 11.07 1.26 -0.74
CA SER A 150 9.92 0.46 -1.18
C SER A 150 9.14 1.13 -2.30
N ASP A 151 8.36 0.34 -3.01
CA ASP A 151 7.29 0.84 -3.86
C ASP A 151 6.34 1.73 -3.02
N TRP A 152 5.92 2.87 -3.55
CA TRP A 152 5.26 3.95 -2.82
C TRP A 152 6.13 4.63 -1.74
N SER A 153 7.41 4.29 -1.62
CA SER A 153 8.35 4.91 -0.69
C SER A 153 7.81 4.96 0.75
N CYS A 154 8.23 5.91 1.56
CA CYS A 154 7.69 6.16 2.89
C CYS A 154 6.24 6.72 2.89
N ILE A 155 5.73 7.11 1.72
CA ILE A 155 4.39 7.69 1.58
C ILE A 155 3.30 6.72 2.03
N ALA A 156 3.41 5.43 1.70
CA ALA A 156 2.45 4.44 2.18
C ALA A 156 2.48 4.31 3.72
N SER A 157 3.66 4.37 4.35
CA SER A 157 3.79 4.39 5.82
C SER A 157 3.12 5.61 6.45
N LEU A 158 3.33 6.80 5.86
CA LEU A 158 2.70 8.05 6.30
C LEU A 158 1.17 8.03 6.10
N CYS A 159 0.69 7.42 5.03
CA CYS A 159 -0.75 7.23 4.82
C CYS A 159 -1.37 6.30 5.88
N VAL A 160 -0.69 5.21 6.27
CA VAL A 160 -1.15 4.35 7.39
C VAL A 160 -1.24 5.16 8.68
N LEU A 161 -0.20 5.96 8.98
CA LEU A 161 -0.20 6.86 10.14
C LEU A 161 -1.40 7.81 10.09
N ALA A 162 -1.60 8.50 8.96
CA ALA A 162 -2.69 9.47 8.78
C ALA A 162 -4.08 8.85 8.97
N PHE A 163 -4.31 7.68 8.39
CA PHE A 163 -5.57 6.98 8.54
C PHE A 163 -5.82 6.52 9.99
N GLY A 164 -4.77 6.05 10.67
CA GLY A 164 -4.90 5.55 12.04
C GLY A 164 -5.07 6.66 13.08
N THR A 165 -4.30 7.75 12.98
CA THR A 165 -4.38 8.89 13.91
C THR A 165 -5.65 9.74 13.73
N ASN A 166 -6.20 9.78 12.52
CA ASN A 166 -7.44 10.52 12.20
C ASN A 166 -8.64 9.58 11.99
N ARG A 167 -8.68 8.46 12.71
CA ARG A 167 -9.75 7.47 12.58
C ARG A 167 -11.12 8.08 12.81
N GLY A 168 -12.05 7.81 11.88
CA GLY A 168 -13.42 8.35 11.90
C GLY A 168 -13.57 9.74 11.30
N GLU A 169 -12.49 10.47 11.02
CA GLU A 169 -12.48 11.83 10.48
C GLU A 169 -12.09 11.83 9.00
N LEU A 170 -12.97 11.37 8.12
CA LEU A 170 -12.68 11.18 6.69
C LEU A 170 -12.08 12.43 6.02
N LYS A 171 -12.50 13.63 6.41
CA LYS A 171 -11.95 14.88 5.85
C LYS A 171 -10.48 15.05 6.18
N LYS A 172 -10.05 14.77 7.43
CA LYS A 172 -8.64 14.81 7.83
C LYS A 172 -7.84 13.69 7.18
N GLN A 173 -8.41 12.49 7.11
CA GLN A 173 -7.80 11.36 6.41
C GLN A 173 -7.56 11.70 4.92
N ALA A 174 -8.55 12.29 4.25
CA ALA A 174 -8.45 12.73 2.86
C ALA A 174 -7.40 13.83 2.68
N PHE A 175 -7.38 14.82 3.57
CA PHE A 175 -6.39 15.90 3.53
C PHE A 175 -4.96 15.36 3.60
N TRP A 176 -4.65 14.51 4.57
CA TRP A 176 -3.32 13.96 4.73
C TRP A 176 -2.92 13.00 3.61
N LEU A 177 -3.87 12.18 3.12
CA LEU A 177 -3.65 11.34 1.95
C LEU A 177 -3.21 12.18 0.74
N VAL A 178 -4.00 13.21 0.41
CA VAL A 178 -3.72 14.10 -0.72
C VAL A 178 -2.41 14.84 -0.53
N PHE A 179 -2.14 15.34 0.69
CA PHE A 179 -0.91 16.05 1.01
C PHE A 179 0.35 15.17 0.80
N TYR A 180 0.37 13.96 1.36
CA TYR A 180 1.52 13.07 1.20
C TYR A 180 1.71 12.59 -0.24
N VAL A 181 0.61 12.28 -0.92
CA VAL A 181 0.69 11.88 -2.32
C VAL A 181 1.05 13.04 -3.24
N ALA A 182 0.70 14.28 -2.91
CA ALA A 182 1.15 15.45 -3.66
C ALA A 182 2.68 15.60 -3.62
N ILE A 183 3.32 15.32 -2.48
CA ILE A 183 4.79 15.27 -2.37
C ILE A 183 5.35 14.16 -3.29
N TYR A 184 4.76 12.97 -3.25
CA TYR A 184 5.17 11.86 -4.13
C TYR A 184 4.97 12.19 -5.61
N THR A 185 3.84 12.81 -5.95
CA THR A 185 3.53 13.33 -7.28
C THR A 185 4.61 14.29 -7.76
N ALA A 186 5.01 15.23 -6.92
CA ALA A 186 6.05 16.20 -7.26
C ALA A 186 7.40 15.52 -7.57
N VAL A 187 7.82 14.58 -6.72
CA VAL A 187 9.04 13.79 -6.96
C VAL A 187 8.96 13.03 -8.27
N TYR A 188 7.84 12.33 -8.50
CA TYR A 188 7.63 11.56 -9.74
C TYR A 188 7.62 12.45 -10.97
N PHE A 189 6.92 13.60 -10.89
CA PHE A 189 6.75 14.56 -11.98
C PHE A 189 8.09 15.18 -12.44
N PHE A 190 8.95 15.52 -11.48
CA PHE A 190 10.23 16.18 -11.80
C PHE A 190 11.38 15.20 -12.05
N ALA A 191 11.35 14.01 -11.44
CA ALA A 191 12.47 13.08 -11.48
C ALA A 191 12.26 11.86 -12.39
N ILE A 192 11.00 11.49 -12.72
CA ILE A 192 10.71 10.25 -13.45
C ILE A 192 9.90 10.51 -14.72
N ASP A 193 8.59 10.76 -14.61
CA ASP A 193 7.70 11.06 -15.73
C ASP A 193 6.56 11.97 -15.30
N ARG A 194 6.28 13.01 -16.09
CA ARG A 194 5.28 14.05 -15.77
C ARG A 194 3.86 13.51 -15.74
N VAL A 195 3.50 12.68 -16.74
CA VAL A 195 2.13 12.15 -16.87
C VAL A 195 1.87 11.15 -15.75
N TYR A 196 2.81 10.23 -15.52
CA TYR A 196 2.71 9.24 -14.44
C TYR A 196 2.84 9.87 -13.06
N GLY A 197 3.54 10.99 -12.94
CA GLY A 197 3.53 11.81 -11.73
C GLY A 197 2.13 12.33 -11.42
N LEU A 198 1.47 12.98 -12.35
CA LEU A 198 0.09 13.48 -12.17
C LEU A 198 -0.91 12.34 -11.92
N LEU A 199 -0.68 11.17 -12.52
CA LEU A 199 -1.52 9.98 -12.37
C LEU A 199 -1.53 9.47 -10.92
N GLN A 200 -0.47 9.74 -10.12
CA GLN A 200 -0.46 9.40 -8.70
C GLN A 200 -1.60 10.08 -7.93
N MET A 201 -2.04 11.26 -8.34
CA MET A 201 -3.19 11.94 -7.72
C MET A 201 -4.51 11.19 -7.89
N GLY A 202 -4.57 10.17 -8.74
CA GLY A 202 -5.68 9.22 -8.86
C GLY A 202 -6.05 8.51 -7.56
N VAL A 203 -5.20 8.58 -6.52
CA VAL A 203 -5.52 8.09 -5.16
C VAL A 203 -6.80 8.68 -4.59
N VAL A 204 -7.23 9.85 -5.07
CA VAL A 204 -8.50 10.46 -4.65
C VAL A 204 -9.71 9.57 -4.96
N LEU A 205 -9.60 8.69 -5.96
CA LEU A 205 -10.62 7.70 -6.31
C LEU A 205 -10.85 6.65 -5.20
N ALA A 206 -9.88 6.47 -4.30
CA ALA A 206 -10.05 5.61 -3.14
C ALA A 206 -10.99 6.21 -2.07
N LEU A 207 -11.12 7.54 -2.00
CA LEU A 207 -11.91 8.20 -0.97
C LEU A 207 -13.40 7.83 -1.01
N PRO A 208 -14.10 7.85 -2.16
CA PRO A 208 -15.47 7.35 -2.24
C PRO A 208 -15.56 5.86 -1.87
N VAL A 209 -14.59 5.03 -2.25
CA VAL A 209 -14.56 3.62 -1.87
C VAL A 209 -14.45 3.44 -0.36
N ILE A 210 -13.53 4.17 0.29
CA ILE A 210 -13.37 4.16 1.76
C ILE A 210 -14.64 4.69 2.44
N ARG A 211 -15.28 5.73 1.90
CA ARG A 211 -16.53 6.29 2.43
C ARG A 211 -17.68 5.28 2.44
N LEU A 212 -17.70 4.36 1.47
CA LEU A 212 -18.69 3.29 1.42
C LEU A 212 -18.51 2.24 2.52
N TYR A 213 -17.40 2.23 3.25
CA TYR A 213 -17.16 1.27 4.32
C TYR A 213 -18.16 1.46 5.46
N ASN A 214 -18.89 0.39 5.78
CA ASN A 214 -19.92 0.39 6.82
C ASN A 214 -19.38 0.08 8.23
N GLY A 215 -18.06 -0.08 8.40
CA GLY A 215 -17.41 -0.37 9.68
C GLY A 215 -17.51 -1.86 10.10
N ARG A 216 -17.98 -2.77 9.23
CA ARG A 216 -18.23 -4.17 9.55
C ARG A 216 -17.38 -5.11 8.71
N ARG A 217 -17.12 -6.28 9.25
CA ARG A 217 -16.67 -7.46 8.48
C ARG A 217 -17.89 -8.09 7.79
N GLY A 218 -17.64 -8.93 6.79
CA GLY A 218 -18.69 -9.74 6.17
C GLY A 218 -19.40 -10.63 7.19
N ARG A 219 -20.63 -11.04 6.86
CA ARG A 219 -21.51 -11.81 7.77
C ARG A 219 -20.95 -13.21 8.09
N SER A 220 -20.30 -13.87 7.14
CA SER A 220 -19.76 -15.22 7.30
C SER A 220 -18.36 -15.21 7.91
N GLN A 221 -18.17 -15.89 9.02
CA GLN A 221 -16.85 -16.02 9.68
C GLN A 221 -15.84 -16.77 8.79
N SER A 222 -16.28 -17.79 8.06
CA SER A 222 -15.45 -18.56 7.14
C SER A 222 -14.95 -17.66 6.00
N VAL A 223 -15.84 -16.86 5.39
CA VAL A 223 -15.46 -15.89 4.36
C VAL A 223 -14.47 -14.85 4.93
N ASN A 224 -14.71 -14.34 6.12
CA ASN A 224 -13.81 -13.39 6.77
C ASN A 224 -12.40 -13.97 6.99
N ARG A 225 -12.31 -15.26 7.32
CA ARG A 225 -11.02 -15.96 7.48
C ARG A 225 -10.30 -16.11 6.14
N VAL A 226 -11.02 -16.54 5.11
CA VAL A 226 -10.48 -16.65 3.74
C VAL A 226 -10.01 -15.29 3.24
N MET A 227 -10.84 -14.25 3.35
CA MET A 227 -10.52 -12.89 2.90
C MET A 227 -9.33 -12.27 3.64
N LYS A 228 -9.15 -12.61 4.94
CA LYS A 228 -7.96 -12.19 5.68
C LYS A 228 -6.68 -12.76 5.05
N TRP A 229 -6.64 -14.06 4.76
CA TRP A 229 -5.47 -14.71 4.19
C TRP A 229 -5.29 -14.39 2.71
N LEU A 230 -6.39 -14.31 1.94
CA LEU A 230 -6.36 -13.90 0.54
C LEU A 230 -5.63 -12.56 0.39
N PHE A 231 -5.92 -11.58 1.25
CA PHE A 231 -5.31 -10.26 1.19
C PHE A 231 -3.78 -10.27 1.40
N TYR A 232 -3.27 -11.22 2.21
CA TYR A 232 -1.83 -11.39 2.40
C TYR A 232 -1.17 -12.20 1.28
N VAL A 233 -1.79 -13.33 0.92
CA VAL A 233 -1.20 -14.30 -0.02
C VAL A 233 -1.31 -13.82 -1.47
N TYR A 234 -2.41 -13.17 -1.81
CA TYR A 234 -2.67 -12.72 -3.18
C TYR A 234 -1.57 -11.77 -3.69
N TYR A 235 -1.10 -10.86 -2.85
CA TYR A 235 -0.11 -9.87 -3.26
C TYR A 235 1.20 -10.51 -3.77
N PRO A 236 1.91 -11.37 -3.03
CA PRO A 236 3.09 -12.02 -3.60
C PRO A 236 2.76 -13.04 -4.70
N LEU A 237 1.61 -13.72 -4.61
CA LEU A 237 1.25 -14.75 -5.58
C LEU A 237 1.01 -14.18 -6.98
N HIS A 238 0.21 -13.11 -7.11
CA HIS A 238 -0.07 -12.53 -8.44
C HIS A 238 1.18 -11.92 -9.07
N LEU A 239 2.07 -11.30 -8.27
CA LEU A 239 3.37 -10.81 -8.75
C LEU A 239 4.25 -11.97 -9.27
N PHE A 240 4.29 -13.07 -8.52
CA PHE A 240 5.04 -14.25 -8.96
C PHE A 240 4.49 -14.82 -10.28
N VAL A 241 3.15 -14.92 -10.40
CA VAL A 241 2.49 -15.36 -11.65
C VAL A 241 2.80 -14.40 -12.81
N ILE A 242 2.74 -13.10 -12.59
CA ILE A 242 3.11 -12.10 -13.60
C ILE A 242 4.57 -12.29 -14.02
N GLY A 243 5.49 -12.46 -13.05
CA GLY A 243 6.90 -12.71 -13.34
C GLY A 243 7.14 -13.98 -14.18
N LEU A 244 6.32 -15.01 -14.02
CA LEU A 244 6.37 -16.22 -14.86
C LEU A 244 5.87 -15.98 -16.29
N ILE A 245 4.89 -15.08 -16.47
CA ILE A 245 4.27 -14.82 -17.79
C ILE A 245 5.17 -13.93 -18.66
N ILE A 246 5.87 -12.97 -18.05
CA ILE A 246 6.69 -12.00 -18.80
C ILE A 246 8.10 -12.50 -19.11
N ARG A 247 8.47 -13.68 -18.63
CA ARG A 247 9.77 -14.36 -18.85
C ARG A 247 9.61 -15.55 -19.77
#